data_e929b040dae9da39a94585e7e710eaa1
#
_entry.id   e929b040dae9da39a94585e7e710eaa1
#
_cell.length_a   1.000
_cell.length_b   1.000
_cell.length_c   1.000
_cell.angle_alpha   90.00
_cell.angle_beta   90.00
_cell.angle_gamma   90.00
#
_symmetry.space_group_name_H-M   'P 1'
#
loop_
_entity.id
_entity.type
_entity.pdbx_description
1 polymer ?
#
loop_
_entity_poly.entity_id
_entity_poly.type
_entity_poly.pdbx_seq_one_letter_code
_entity_poly.pdbx_strand_id
1 'polypeptide(L)'
;MITNTARVARTALVALLLASLAAAAPAEAGGTLRIAMTASDVPTTTGAPDNGFEGLRFFGYPVYEGLVLWDLTRADKLAEIRPGLAESWEQDKTDKSKWIFHLRHGVKFHDGSDFNADAVIWNFDRYFKPDVPQTDPTGGAFARARDPWIASYRKIDDYTVEIGNPRPMSYFPGALAYLFFSSPAQFEKTGSWAEFGKSPSGTGPFKISEFQPRVSATLTRNDGYWDQSRVPKLDKMVLIPMPEATTRLAALRSGQVDWIEVPPPDAVPSLKAAGFEIVTNSYPHVWPWVLNLGKPDGPWADARVRRAINYCTNREGLVTLLNGLAEPAVGIYHKSDPYFGQPREQYGYDPDKAKALLKEAGYGPDKPVKAKVMISTSGSGQMLPLPMNEYLQQNLKDCYFDISFEVVDWGTMLVGMRNPPTGPQSRGVDAVNISLAHGTEFSRFTTFFLSSTFPPNGFNWANWSNPEFDALVDKIEKSSDPEEIAANIRKAHEVIVDDAPWLFIVHDLNPRAMTKHVKGFVSAQSWFQDFTRIFME
;
A
#
# COMPACT_ATOMS: atom_id res chain seq x y z
N MET A 1 -59.91 0.63 -61.02
CA MET A 1 -58.49 0.28 -60.89
C MET A 1 -57.80 1.24 -59.98
N ILE A 2 -58.19 1.42 -58.71
CA ILE A 2 -57.50 2.28 -57.72
C ILE A 2 -57.72 1.61 -56.35
N THR A 3 -57.11 0.45 -56.05
CA THR A 3 -57.18 -0.17 -54.71
C THR A 3 -55.99 -1.05 -54.38
N ASN A 4 -54.89 -1.08 -55.17
CA ASN A 4 -53.76 -1.99 -54.85
C ASN A 4 -52.43 -1.29 -54.50
N THR A 5 -52.35 0.04 -54.66
CA THR A 5 -51.10 0.80 -54.33
C THR A 5 -50.98 1.27 -52.86
N ALA A 6 -52.11 1.30 -52.11
CA ALA A 6 -52.08 1.73 -50.69
C ALA A 6 -51.72 0.63 -49.68
N ARG A 7 -51.78 -0.65 -50.04
CA ARG A 7 -51.40 -1.76 -49.16
C ARG A 7 -49.89 -2.08 -49.17
N VAL A 8 -49.23 -1.88 -50.29
CA VAL A 8 -47.78 -2.12 -50.41
C VAL A 8 -46.96 -1.04 -49.66
N ALA A 9 -47.44 0.22 -49.68
CA ALA A 9 -46.78 1.33 -48.97
C ALA A 9 -46.86 1.22 -47.43
N ARG A 10 -47.95 0.62 -46.89
CA ARG A 10 -48.06 0.41 -45.41
C ARG A 10 -47.22 -0.75 -44.89
N THR A 11 -47.00 -1.78 -45.67
CA THR A 11 -46.16 -2.93 -45.28
C THR A 11 -44.66 -2.57 -45.36
N ALA A 12 -44.27 -1.74 -46.29
CA ALA A 12 -42.86 -1.25 -46.36
C ALA A 12 -42.51 -0.26 -45.23
N LEU A 13 -43.47 0.57 -44.77
CA LEU A 13 -43.23 1.53 -43.68
C LEU A 13 -43.13 0.84 -42.30
N VAL A 14 -43.87 -0.29 -42.09
CA VAL A 14 -43.77 -1.06 -40.85
C VAL A 14 -42.49 -1.92 -40.82
N ALA A 15 -41.99 -2.38 -41.96
CA ALA A 15 -40.72 -3.08 -42.06
C ALA A 15 -39.53 -2.16 -41.87
N LEU A 16 -39.60 -0.87 -42.27
CA LEU A 16 -38.55 0.11 -41.99
C LEU A 16 -38.55 0.59 -40.52
N LEU A 17 -39.70 0.61 -39.84
CA LEU A 17 -39.76 0.96 -38.40
C LEU A 17 -39.32 -0.19 -37.48
N LEU A 18 -39.39 -1.45 -37.95
CA LEU A 18 -38.84 -2.62 -37.21
C LEU A 18 -37.35 -2.85 -37.45
N ALA A 19 -36.78 -2.31 -38.55
CA ALA A 19 -35.33 -2.38 -38.80
C ALA A 19 -34.51 -1.32 -38.04
N SER A 20 -35.15 -0.30 -37.47
CA SER A 20 -34.48 0.74 -36.65
C SER A 20 -34.44 0.42 -35.15
N LEU A 21 -34.95 -0.73 -34.72
CA LEU A 21 -34.64 -1.36 -33.43
C LEU A 21 -33.48 -2.37 -33.57
N ALA A 22 -32.54 -2.10 -34.49
CA ALA A 22 -31.24 -2.77 -34.49
C ALA A 22 -30.56 -2.38 -33.20
N ALA A 23 -30.42 -3.38 -32.35
CA ALA A 23 -29.73 -3.42 -31.11
C ALA A 23 -28.64 -2.34 -31.03
N ALA A 24 -28.81 -1.38 -30.13
CA ALA A 24 -27.67 -0.76 -29.54
C ALA A 24 -26.89 -1.90 -28.90
N ALA A 25 -25.89 -2.41 -29.60
CA ALA A 25 -24.87 -3.24 -28.96
C ALA A 25 -24.46 -2.48 -27.69
N PRO A 26 -24.40 -3.11 -26.53
CA PRO A 26 -23.86 -2.46 -25.36
C PRO A 26 -22.51 -1.87 -25.81
N ALA A 27 -22.33 -0.58 -25.63
CA ALA A 27 -21.07 0.07 -25.92
C ALA A 27 -20.01 -0.81 -25.26
N GLU A 28 -19.07 -1.35 -26.04
CA GLU A 28 -18.00 -2.17 -25.50
C GLU A 28 -17.33 -1.31 -24.45
N ALA A 29 -17.42 -1.76 -23.19
CA ALA A 29 -16.77 -1.10 -22.09
C ALA A 29 -15.27 -1.05 -22.41
N GLY A 30 -14.71 0.14 -22.61
CA GLY A 30 -13.34 0.38 -23.03
C GLY A 30 -12.88 1.74 -22.57
N GLY A 31 -12.01 2.37 -23.32
CA GLY A 31 -11.56 3.74 -23.11
C GLY A 31 -10.24 3.84 -22.33
N THR A 32 -9.83 5.09 -22.15
CA THR A 32 -8.56 5.42 -21.49
C THR A 32 -8.83 6.10 -20.14
N LEU A 33 -8.31 5.51 -19.06
CA LEU A 33 -8.32 6.10 -17.72
C LEU A 33 -7.00 6.83 -17.49
N ARG A 34 -7.05 8.13 -17.15
CA ARG A 34 -5.89 8.97 -16.85
C ARG A 34 -5.87 9.27 -15.35
N ILE A 35 -4.79 8.86 -14.67
CA ILE A 35 -4.63 8.97 -13.22
C ILE A 35 -3.48 9.92 -12.88
N ALA A 36 -3.74 10.95 -12.09
CA ALA A 36 -2.70 11.78 -11.50
C ALA A 36 -2.27 11.18 -10.15
N MET A 37 -1.00 10.76 -10.08
CA MET A 37 -0.37 10.14 -8.92
C MET A 37 0.19 11.20 -7.97
N THR A 38 0.34 10.85 -6.68
CA THR A 38 1.02 11.71 -5.69
C THR A 38 2.54 11.63 -5.75
N ALA A 39 3.09 10.59 -6.36
CA ALA A 39 4.54 10.44 -6.53
C ALA A 39 5.13 11.43 -7.52
N SER A 40 6.40 11.75 -7.37
CA SER A 40 7.16 12.64 -8.27
C SER A 40 7.68 11.94 -9.52
N ASP A 41 7.56 10.61 -9.59
CA ASP A 41 7.95 9.79 -10.74
C ASP A 41 7.01 8.59 -10.89
N VAL A 42 6.98 8.00 -12.07
CA VAL A 42 6.36 6.69 -12.29
C VAL A 42 7.20 5.61 -11.62
N PRO A 43 6.57 4.51 -11.14
CA PRO A 43 7.30 3.43 -10.48
C PRO A 43 8.33 2.75 -11.40
N THR A 44 9.29 2.05 -10.81
CA THR A 44 10.22 1.20 -11.57
C THR A 44 9.48 0.06 -12.26
N THR A 45 9.96 -0.33 -13.43
CA THR A 45 9.27 -1.26 -14.34
C THR A 45 9.83 -2.69 -14.30
N THR A 46 10.61 -3.03 -13.26
CA THR A 46 11.34 -4.32 -13.20
C THR A 46 10.60 -5.44 -12.46
N GLY A 47 9.35 -5.23 -12.04
CA GLY A 47 8.61 -6.20 -11.21
C GLY A 47 9.00 -6.18 -9.73
N ALA A 48 9.92 -5.30 -9.34
CA ALA A 48 10.13 -4.92 -7.96
C ALA A 48 9.91 -3.39 -7.84
N PRO A 49 8.69 -2.92 -8.10
CA PRO A 49 8.40 -1.50 -8.14
C PRO A 49 8.60 -0.90 -6.76
N ASP A 50 9.50 0.07 -6.65
CA ASP A 50 9.84 0.67 -5.37
C ASP A 50 8.98 1.91 -5.08
N ASN A 51 9.21 3.03 -5.55
CA ASN A 51 8.48 4.31 -5.31
C ASN A 51 7.42 4.26 -4.19
N GLY A 52 7.75 3.58 -3.07
CA GLY A 52 6.83 3.25 -2.01
C GLY A 52 5.72 2.29 -2.47
N PHE A 53 4.59 2.33 -1.77
CA PHE A 53 3.46 1.47 -2.12
C PHE A 53 2.71 1.88 -3.40
N GLU A 54 2.96 3.05 -3.98
CA GLU A 54 2.40 3.40 -5.29
C GLU A 54 2.92 2.50 -6.39
N GLY A 55 4.20 2.10 -6.31
CA GLY A 55 4.75 1.13 -7.24
C GLY A 55 4.01 -0.20 -7.21
N LEU A 56 3.73 -0.72 -6.02
CA LEU A 56 2.96 -1.96 -5.85
C LEU A 56 1.52 -1.82 -6.35
N ARG A 57 0.86 -0.67 -6.11
CA ARG A 57 -0.51 -0.38 -6.53
C ARG A 57 -0.66 -0.29 -8.03
N PHE A 58 0.23 0.45 -8.71
CA PHE A 58 0.08 0.79 -10.11
C PHE A 58 0.81 -0.12 -11.08
N PHE A 59 1.91 -0.74 -10.67
CA PHE A 59 2.65 -1.68 -11.52
C PHE A 59 2.67 -3.10 -10.94
N GLY A 60 2.71 -3.26 -9.61
CA GLY A 60 2.74 -4.58 -9.01
C GLY A 60 1.57 -5.45 -9.43
N TYR A 61 0.36 -5.09 -9.04
CA TYR A 61 -0.85 -5.84 -9.36
C TYR A 61 -1.31 -5.74 -10.82
N PRO A 62 -1.26 -4.57 -11.47
CA PRO A 62 -1.70 -4.47 -12.86
C PRO A 62 -0.78 -5.16 -13.86
N VAL A 63 0.54 -5.17 -13.66
CA VAL A 63 1.54 -5.65 -14.63
C VAL A 63 2.16 -6.97 -14.21
N TYR A 64 2.38 -7.13 -12.90
CA TYR A 64 3.01 -8.30 -12.29
C TYR A 64 2.05 -8.93 -11.30
N GLU A 65 2.30 -10.17 -10.94
CA GLU A 65 1.48 -10.88 -9.96
C GLU A 65 2.35 -11.69 -9.00
N GLY A 66 1.82 -11.93 -7.80
CA GLY A 66 2.38 -12.85 -6.81
C GLY A 66 1.74 -14.23 -6.87
N LEU A 67 2.28 -15.16 -6.07
CA LEU A 67 1.65 -16.48 -5.90
C LEU A 67 0.25 -16.36 -5.33
N VAL A 68 0.04 -15.39 -4.42
CA VAL A 68 -1.26 -15.03 -3.88
C VAL A 68 -1.56 -13.56 -4.20
N LEU A 69 -2.84 -13.21 -4.22
CA LEU A 69 -3.34 -11.85 -4.45
C LEU A 69 -4.29 -11.45 -3.32
N TRP A 70 -4.60 -10.17 -3.23
CA TRP A 70 -5.69 -9.66 -2.38
C TRP A 70 -7.02 -9.77 -3.11
N ASP A 71 -8.08 -10.14 -2.40
CA ASP A 71 -9.46 -10.00 -2.88
C ASP A 71 -9.90 -8.54 -2.77
N LEU A 72 -9.90 -7.84 -3.88
CA LEU A 72 -10.24 -6.42 -4.00
C LEU A 72 -11.65 -6.21 -4.56
N THR A 73 -12.50 -7.24 -4.51
CA THR A 73 -13.84 -7.22 -5.09
C THR A 73 -14.91 -6.63 -4.17
N ARG A 74 -14.55 -6.37 -2.89
CA ARG A 74 -15.46 -5.91 -1.84
C ARG A 74 -14.92 -4.68 -1.13
N ALA A 75 -15.85 -3.78 -0.73
CA ALA A 75 -15.56 -2.56 0.02
C ALA A 75 -15.94 -2.62 1.51
N ASP A 76 -16.67 -3.66 1.92
CA ASP A 76 -17.33 -3.77 3.23
C ASP A 76 -16.53 -4.56 4.27
N LYS A 77 -15.36 -5.11 3.89
CA LYS A 77 -14.44 -5.83 4.80
C LYS A 77 -13.00 -5.68 4.35
N LEU A 78 -12.07 -5.99 5.25
CA LEU A 78 -10.65 -6.09 4.93
C LEU A 78 -10.42 -7.07 3.79
N ALA A 79 -9.49 -6.71 2.90
CA ALA A 79 -9.10 -7.58 1.80
C ALA A 79 -8.39 -8.83 2.36
N GLU A 80 -8.89 -10.01 2.01
CA GLU A 80 -8.28 -11.29 2.33
C GLU A 80 -7.41 -11.77 1.17
N ILE A 81 -6.49 -12.71 1.43
CA ILE A 81 -5.71 -13.33 0.36
C ILE A 81 -6.57 -14.31 -0.44
N ARG A 82 -6.30 -14.40 -1.73
CA ARG A 82 -6.91 -15.34 -2.66
C ARG A 82 -5.85 -15.95 -3.59
N PRO A 83 -6.15 -17.05 -4.28
CA PRO A 83 -5.29 -17.60 -5.31
C PRO A 83 -4.89 -16.57 -6.38
N GLY A 84 -3.59 -16.53 -6.67
CA GLY A 84 -2.97 -15.77 -7.74
C GLY A 84 -2.31 -16.70 -8.77
N LEU A 85 -1.01 -16.61 -8.93
CA LEU A 85 -0.22 -17.52 -9.77
C LEU A 85 -0.11 -18.94 -9.16
N ALA A 86 -0.34 -19.09 -7.85
CA ALA A 86 -0.67 -20.37 -7.23
C ALA A 86 -2.19 -20.53 -7.17
N GLU A 87 -2.71 -21.69 -7.54
CA GLU A 87 -4.14 -22.02 -7.43
C GLU A 87 -4.52 -22.52 -6.03
N SER A 88 -3.54 -23.04 -5.28
CA SER A 88 -3.70 -23.47 -3.91
C SER A 88 -2.35 -23.54 -3.19
N TRP A 89 -2.40 -23.62 -1.86
CA TRP A 89 -1.24 -23.82 -1.01
C TRP A 89 -1.64 -24.58 0.24
N GLU A 90 -0.66 -25.30 0.80
CA GLU A 90 -0.82 -26.01 2.07
C GLU A 90 0.48 -25.95 2.88
N GLN A 91 0.35 -26.02 4.19
CA GLN A 91 1.49 -26.19 5.09
C GLN A 91 1.90 -27.65 5.13
N ASP A 92 3.21 -27.95 5.08
CA ASP A 92 3.69 -29.33 5.16
C ASP A 92 3.18 -30.01 6.44
N LYS A 93 2.78 -31.28 6.32
CA LYS A 93 2.14 -32.03 7.41
C LYS A 93 3.13 -32.37 8.53
N THR A 94 4.40 -32.52 8.20
CA THR A 94 5.46 -32.95 9.11
C THR A 94 6.35 -31.81 9.60
N ASP A 95 6.57 -30.80 8.75
CA ASP A 95 7.38 -29.63 9.06
C ASP A 95 6.59 -28.35 8.83
N LYS A 96 6.00 -27.82 9.89
CA LYS A 96 5.16 -26.62 9.87
C LYS A 96 5.89 -25.34 9.50
N SER A 97 7.21 -25.37 9.34
CA SER A 97 7.97 -24.26 8.76
C SER A 97 7.96 -24.24 7.24
N LYS A 98 7.39 -25.24 6.59
CA LYS A 98 7.34 -25.37 5.13
C LYS A 98 5.95 -25.19 4.56
N TRP A 99 5.88 -24.53 3.41
CA TRP A 99 4.68 -24.32 2.63
C TRP A 99 4.86 -24.87 1.23
N ILE A 100 3.84 -25.55 0.72
CA ILE A 100 3.79 -26.11 -0.64
C ILE A 100 2.78 -25.29 -1.42
N PHE A 101 3.21 -24.74 -2.56
CA PHE A 101 2.38 -23.97 -3.46
C PHE A 101 2.20 -24.73 -4.78
N HIS A 102 0.95 -24.95 -5.17
CA HIS A 102 0.57 -25.54 -6.45
C HIS A 102 0.33 -24.43 -7.45
N LEU A 103 1.16 -24.38 -8.49
CA LEU A 103 1.15 -23.30 -9.47
C LEU A 103 0.06 -23.53 -10.51
N ARG A 104 -0.44 -22.44 -11.03
CA ARG A 104 -1.45 -22.43 -12.08
C ARG A 104 -0.85 -22.86 -13.42
N HIS A 105 -1.53 -23.76 -14.13
CA HIS A 105 -1.14 -24.18 -15.47
C HIS A 105 -1.54 -23.15 -16.53
N GLY A 106 -0.78 -23.08 -17.63
CA GLY A 106 -1.11 -22.30 -18.82
C GLY A 106 -0.93 -20.79 -18.68
N VAL A 107 -0.38 -20.30 -17.58
CA VAL A 107 -0.05 -18.89 -17.41
C VAL A 107 1.14 -18.52 -18.32
N LYS A 108 1.01 -17.40 -19.04
CA LYS A 108 2.07 -16.83 -19.89
C LYS A 108 2.50 -15.47 -19.36
N PHE A 109 3.80 -15.21 -19.44
CA PHE A 109 4.32 -13.85 -19.36
C PHE A 109 3.90 -13.03 -20.59
N HIS A 110 4.02 -11.72 -20.50
CA HIS A 110 3.65 -10.80 -21.60
C HIS A 110 4.45 -11.02 -22.87
N ASP A 111 5.65 -11.57 -22.78
CA ASP A 111 6.50 -11.96 -23.92
C ASP A 111 6.12 -13.31 -24.54
N GLY A 112 5.15 -14.01 -23.97
CA GLY A 112 4.65 -15.30 -24.42
C GLY A 112 5.35 -16.52 -23.80
N SER A 113 6.42 -16.34 -23.02
CA SER A 113 7.07 -17.43 -22.29
C SER A 113 6.20 -18.01 -21.17
N ASP A 114 6.46 -19.26 -20.77
CA ASP A 114 5.68 -19.95 -19.75
C ASP A 114 6.05 -19.52 -18.35
N PHE A 115 5.02 -19.36 -17.50
CA PHE A 115 5.18 -19.30 -16.05
C PHE A 115 5.08 -20.72 -15.47
N ASN A 116 6.11 -21.13 -14.72
CA ASN A 116 6.20 -22.45 -14.08
C ASN A 116 7.10 -22.37 -12.82
N ALA A 117 7.40 -23.51 -12.21
CA ALA A 117 8.25 -23.57 -11.03
C ALA A 117 9.67 -23.04 -11.28
N ASP A 118 10.25 -23.26 -12.46
CA ASP A 118 11.58 -22.73 -12.79
C ASP A 118 11.58 -21.20 -12.79
N ALA A 119 10.52 -20.56 -13.32
CA ALA A 119 10.36 -19.11 -13.28
C ALA A 119 10.21 -18.59 -11.84
N VAL A 120 9.53 -19.32 -10.96
CA VAL A 120 9.42 -18.96 -9.53
C VAL A 120 10.78 -19.03 -8.86
N ILE A 121 11.52 -20.13 -9.01
CA ILE A 121 12.86 -20.29 -8.42
C ILE A 121 13.83 -19.24 -8.95
N TRP A 122 13.79 -18.96 -10.25
CA TRP A 122 14.62 -17.92 -10.88
C TRP A 122 14.38 -16.53 -10.26
N ASN A 123 13.11 -16.16 -9.98
CA ASN A 123 12.77 -14.89 -9.34
C ASN A 123 13.16 -14.87 -7.87
N PHE A 124 13.06 -15.97 -7.13
CA PHE A 124 13.60 -16.04 -5.77
C PHE A 124 15.12 -15.89 -5.77
N ASP A 125 15.82 -16.54 -6.70
CA ASP A 125 17.27 -16.37 -6.88
C ASP A 125 17.63 -14.90 -7.14
N ARG A 126 16.87 -14.21 -8.01
CA ARG A 126 16.97 -12.77 -8.25
C ARG A 126 16.97 -11.93 -6.97
N TYR A 127 16.08 -12.26 -6.05
CA TYR A 127 15.86 -11.48 -4.83
C TYR A 127 16.78 -11.87 -3.67
N PHE A 128 17.11 -13.16 -3.54
CA PHE A 128 17.72 -13.69 -2.32
C PHE A 128 19.15 -14.20 -2.53
N LYS A 129 19.61 -14.41 -3.76
CA LYS A 129 21.01 -14.81 -4.05
C LYS A 129 21.82 -13.62 -4.58
N PRO A 130 22.99 -13.32 -3.97
CA PRO A 130 23.82 -12.18 -4.40
C PRO A 130 24.64 -12.45 -5.68
N ASP A 131 24.95 -13.72 -5.98
CA ASP A 131 25.96 -14.11 -6.97
C ASP A 131 25.37 -14.88 -8.17
N VAL A 132 24.20 -14.43 -8.65
CA VAL A 132 23.56 -15.00 -9.85
C VAL A 132 23.42 -13.92 -10.93
N PRO A 133 23.39 -14.28 -12.24
CA PRO A 133 23.33 -13.31 -13.32
C PRO A 133 22.15 -12.33 -13.23
N GLN A 134 21.02 -12.79 -12.71
CA GLN A 134 19.80 -12.02 -12.54
C GLN A 134 19.70 -11.30 -11.19
N THR A 135 20.74 -11.25 -10.38
CA THR A 135 20.71 -10.51 -9.10
C THR A 135 20.18 -9.10 -9.30
N ASP A 136 19.21 -8.71 -8.48
CA ASP A 136 18.62 -7.37 -8.46
C ASP A 136 18.88 -6.74 -7.08
N PRO A 137 19.92 -5.92 -6.92
CA PRO A 137 20.26 -5.35 -5.62
C PRO A 137 19.13 -4.52 -5.00
N THR A 138 18.42 -3.74 -5.81
CA THR A 138 17.31 -2.88 -5.36
C THR A 138 16.08 -3.70 -5.01
N GLY A 139 15.64 -4.56 -5.94
CA GLY A 139 14.51 -5.46 -5.71
C GLY A 139 14.77 -6.46 -4.58
N GLY A 140 15.99 -6.98 -4.50
CA GLY A 140 16.41 -7.90 -3.43
C GLY A 140 16.44 -7.21 -2.06
N ALA A 141 16.90 -5.96 -1.96
CA ALA A 141 16.85 -5.21 -0.72
C ALA A 141 15.40 -5.00 -0.25
N PHE A 142 14.51 -4.66 -1.19
CA PHE A 142 13.08 -4.53 -0.90
C PHE A 142 12.46 -5.86 -0.47
N ALA A 143 12.71 -6.95 -1.20
CA ALA A 143 12.18 -8.27 -0.91
C ALA A 143 12.65 -8.79 0.46
N ARG A 144 13.96 -8.71 0.76
CA ARG A 144 14.52 -9.15 2.05
C ARG A 144 14.00 -8.35 3.24
N ALA A 145 13.81 -7.04 3.08
CA ALA A 145 13.25 -6.21 4.14
C ALA A 145 11.76 -6.50 4.39
N ARG A 146 11.04 -6.93 3.34
CA ARG A 146 9.60 -7.23 3.38
C ARG A 146 9.33 -8.65 3.85
N ASP A 147 10.10 -9.59 3.32
CA ASP A 147 9.94 -11.03 3.51
C ASP A 147 11.24 -11.66 4.04
N PRO A 148 11.73 -11.22 5.22
CA PRO A 148 12.93 -11.79 5.84
C PRO A 148 12.74 -13.26 6.26
N TRP A 149 11.53 -13.77 6.08
CA TRP A 149 11.07 -15.07 6.51
C TRP A 149 11.29 -16.19 5.47
N ILE A 150 11.76 -15.89 4.27
CA ILE A 150 12.09 -16.87 3.24
C ILE A 150 13.51 -17.41 3.53
N ALA A 151 13.59 -18.58 4.17
CA ALA A 151 14.85 -19.24 4.53
C ALA A 151 15.32 -20.22 3.46
N SER A 152 14.39 -20.84 2.73
CA SER A 152 14.69 -21.79 1.65
C SER A 152 13.57 -21.84 0.63
N TYR A 153 13.89 -22.27 -0.59
CA TYR A 153 12.91 -22.53 -1.63
C TYR A 153 13.46 -23.56 -2.60
N ARG A 154 12.58 -24.41 -3.13
CA ARG A 154 12.94 -25.40 -4.13
C ARG A 154 11.76 -25.78 -5.01
N LYS A 155 12.08 -26.19 -6.22
CA LYS A 155 11.16 -26.86 -7.11
C LYS A 155 10.93 -28.29 -6.63
N ILE A 156 9.66 -28.73 -6.58
CA ILE A 156 9.26 -30.12 -6.37
C ILE A 156 9.04 -30.78 -7.74
N ASP A 157 8.22 -30.14 -8.58
CA ASP A 157 7.97 -30.48 -9.97
C ASP A 157 7.70 -29.22 -10.80
N ASP A 158 7.28 -29.33 -12.07
CA ASP A 158 7.12 -28.17 -12.97
C ASP A 158 6.05 -27.17 -12.51
N TYR A 159 5.13 -27.58 -11.63
CA TYR A 159 4.04 -26.75 -11.14
C TYR A 159 3.88 -26.80 -9.60
N THR A 160 4.91 -27.25 -8.90
CA THR A 160 4.88 -27.29 -7.44
C THR A 160 6.20 -26.76 -6.88
N VAL A 161 6.10 -25.81 -5.95
CA VAL A 161 7.27 -25.25 -5.23
C VAL A 161 7.08 -25.37 -3.73
N GLU A 162 8.17 -25.62 -3.00
CA GLU A 162 8.23 -25.58 -1.54
C GLU A 162 8.98 -24.31 -1.13
N ILE A 163 8.43 -23.59 -0.15
CA ILE A 163 9.07 -22.42 0.48
C ILE A 163 9.17 -22.69 1.97
N GLY A 164 10.40 -22.62 2.50
CA GLY A 164 10.68 -22.82 3.92
C GLY A 164 10.90 -21.50 4.64
N ASN A 165 10.31 -21.40 5.82
CA ASN A 165 10.50 -20.32 6.77
C ASN A 165 11.52 -20.72 7.85
N PRO A 166 12.15 -19.79 8.60
CA PRO A 166 13.06 -20.12 9.69
C PRO A 166 12.35 -20.79 10.88
N ARG A 167 11.02 -20.71 10.96
CA ARG A 167 10.14 -21.29 11.98
C ARG A 167 8.71 -21.42 11.43
N PRO A 168 7.81 -22.17 12.08
CA PRO A 168 6.39 -22.20 11.68
C PRO A 168 5.78 -20.81 11.63
N MET A 169 5.05 -20.50 10.55
CA MET A 169 4.41 -19.20 10.32
C MET A 169 3.09 -19.41 9.57
N SER A 170 1.97 -19.44 10.28
CA SER A 170 0.64 -19.70 9.70
C SER A 170 0.16 -18.62 8.71
N TYR A 171 0.61 -17.39 8.86
CA TYR A 171 0.24 -16.24 8.03
C TYR A 171 1.17 -16.01 6.82
N PHE A 172 2.22 -16.82 6.66
CA PHE A 172 3.25 -16.64 5.63
C PHE A 172 2.71 -16.48 4.20
N PRO A 173 1.67 -17.22 3.75
CA PRO A 173 1.15 -17.02 2.40
C PRO A 173 0.77 -15.58 2.07
N GLY A 174 0.26 -14.82 3.04
CA GLY A 174 -0.07 -13.41 2.87
C GLY A 174 1.15 -12.50 2.59
N ALA A 175 2.33 -12.87 3.05
CA ALA A 175 3.57 -12.16 2.77
C ALA A 175 3.91 -12.19 1.27
N LEU A 176 3.64 -13.31 0.60
CA LEU A 176 3.92 -13.50 -0.83
C LEU A 176 3.03 -12.64 -1.77
N ALA A 177 2.02 -11.95 -1.24
CA ALA A 177 1.24 -10.99 -2.01
C ALA A 177 2.03 -9.74 -2.42
N TYR A 178 3.25 -9.57 -1.92
CA TYR A 178 4.15 -8.46 -2.23
C TYR A 178 5.36 -8.87 -3.10
N LEU A 179 5.54 -10.16 -3.38
CA LEU A 179 6.58 -10.65 -4.26
C LEU A 179 6.03 -10.93 -5.65
N PHE A 180 6.58 -10.25 -6.64
CA PHE A 180 6.12 -10.30 -8.02
C PHE A 180 7.13 -11.00 -8.92
N PHE A 181 6.62 -11.62 -9.99
CA PHE A 181 7.41 -12.45 -10.89
C PHE A 181 7.59 -11.77 -12.24
N SER A 182 8.86 -11.64 -12.66
CA SER A 182 9.28 -11.13 -13.96
C SER A 182 9.69 -12.29 -14.87
N SER A 183 9.55 -12.12 -16.19
CA SER A 183 9.92 -13.13 -17.17
C SER A 183 11.43 -13.39 -17.20
N PRO A 184 11.88 -14.63 -16.94
CA PRO A 184 13.28 -15.02 -17.15
C PRO A 184 13.74 -14.86 -18.60
N ALA A 185 12.90 -15.27 -19.56
CA ALA A 185 13.22 -15.20 -20.98
C ALA A 185 13.40 -13.76 -21.47
N GLN A 186 12.59 -12.82 -21.00
CA GLN A 186 12.76 -11.41 -21.33
C GLN A 186 14.04 -10.84 -20.69
N PHE A 187 14.39 -11.24 -19.47
CA PHE A 187 15.64 -10.83 -18.86
C PHE A 187 16.86 -11.36 -19.63
N GLU A 188 16.87 -12.62 -20.02
CA GLU A 188 17.93 -13.22 -20.84
C GLU A 188 18.10 -12.48 -22.17
N LYS A 189 16.99 -12.12 -22.82
CA LYS A 189 16.99 -11.36 -24.07
C LYS A 189 17.56 -9.96 -23.91
N THR A 190 17.29 -9.29 -22.79
CA THR A 190 17.71 -7.90 -22.54
C THR A 190 19.07 -7.79 -21.86
N GLY A 191 19.49 -8.80 -21.13
CA GLY A 191 20.80 -8.92 -20.50
C GLY A 191 21.02 -8.06 -19.24
N SER A 192 20.07 -7.20 -18.88
CA SER A 192 20.17 -6.38 -17.66
C SER A 192 18.81 -5.86 -17.21
N TRP A 193 18.68 -5.51 -15.92
CA TRP A 193 17.46 -4.90 -15.38
C TRP A 193 17.16 -3.52 -15.98
N ALA A 194 18.19 -2.77 -16.36
CA ALA A 194 18.01 -1.47 -17.02
C ALA A 194 17.37 -1.62 -18.41
N GLU A 195 17.79 -2.60 -19.19
CA GLU A 195 17.20 -2.90 -20.50
C GLU A 195 15.85 -3.63 -20.37
N PHE A 196 15.71 -4.53 -19.40
CA PHE A 196 14.41 -5.15 -19.05
C PHE A 196 13.35 -4.08 -18.73
N GLY A 197 13.72 -3.05 -17.97
CA GLY A 197 12.83 -1.95 -17.59
C GLY A 197 12.26 -1.16 -18.77
N LYS A 198 12.91 -1.20 -19.96
CA LYS A 198 12.41 -0.56 -21.19
C LYS A 198 11.36 -1.39 -21.92
N SER A 199 11.34 -2.70 -21.71
CA SER A 199 10.40 -3.65 -22.30
C SER A 199 9.99 -4.72 -21.28
N PRO A 200 9.33 -4.33 -20.19
CA PRO A 200 9.06 -5.22 -19.07
C PRO A 200 8.04 -6.30 -19.42
N SER A 201 8.20 -7.47 -18.80
CA SER A 201 7.30 -8.61 -18.97
C SER A 201 6.94 -9.23 -17.63
N GLY A 202 5.67 -9.10 -17.22
CA GLY A 202 5.02 -9.76 -16.10
C GLY A 202 3.92 -10.69 -16.60
N THR A 203 3.02 -11.11 -15.70
CA THR A 203 1.88 -11.99 -16.00
C THR A 203 0.54 -11.27 -15.93
N GLY A 204 0.52 -10.01 -15.51
CA GLY A 204 -0.67 -9.28 -15.10
C GLY A 204 -1.66 -8.92 -16.22
N PRO A 205 -2.82 -8.38 -15.81
CA PRO A 205 -3.90 -8.01 -16.73
C PRO A 205 -3.59 -6.83 -17.65
N PHE A 206 -2.56 -6.04 -17.34
CA PHE A 206 -2.09 -4.93 -18.17
C PHE A 206 -0.62 -5.12 -18.55
N LYS A 207 -0.23 -4.55 -19.70
CA LYS A 207 1.16 -4.49 -20.21
C LYS A 207 1.61 -3.04 -20.26
N ILE A 208 2.84 -2.75 -19.85
CA ILE A 208 3.43 -1.43 -20.05
C ILE A 208 3.77 -1.29 -21.54
N SER A 209 3.12 -0.34 -22.22
CA SER A 209 3.34 -0.06 -23.65
C SER A 209 4.24 1.16 -23.89
N GLU A 210 4.21 2.14 -22.95
CA GLU A 210 5.05 3.34 -23.02
C GLU A 210 5.51 3.70 -21.60
N PHE A 211 6.76 4.14 -21.50
CA PHE A 211 7.35 4.54 -20.23
C PHE A 211 8.29 5.73 -20.44
N GLN A 212 7.97 6.83 -19.81
CA GLN A 212 8.76 8.06 -19.80
C GLN A 212 8.97 8.49 -18.34
N PRO A 213 10.18 8.29 -17.79
CA PRO A 213 10.48 8.65 -16.41
C PRO A 213 10.07 10.10 -16.11
N ARG A 214 9.45 10.33 -14.96
CA ARG A 214 8.92 11.62 -14.47
C ARG A 214 7.83 12.26 -15.32
N VAL A 215 7.39 11.65 -16.40
CA VAL A 215 6.37 12.19 -17.30
C VAL A 215 5.11 11.34 -17.26
N SER A 216 5.20 10.07 -17.67
CA SER A 216 4.03 9.19 -17.69
C SER A 216 4.41 7.73 -17.93
N ALA A 217 3.47 6.84 -17.62
CA ALA A 217 3.48 5.46 -18.09
C ALA A 217 2.11 5.09 -18.66
N THR A 218 2.11 4.43 -19.80
CA THR A 218 0.89 3.91 -20.44
C THR A 218 0.85 2.39 -20.30
N LEU A 219 -0.25 1.90 -19.73
CA LEU A 219 -0.56 0.49 -19.63
C LEU A 219 -1.69 0.17 -20.59
N THR A 220 -1.56 -0.92 -21.35
CA THR A 220 -2.58 -1.43 -22.29
C THR A 220 -3.12 -2.77 -21.80
N ARG A 221 -4.37 -3.05 -22.14
CA ARG A 221 -5.03 -4.31 -21.80
C ARG A 221 -4.24 -5.51 -22.32
N ASN A 222 -4.16 -6.55 -21.51
CA ASN A 222 -3.66 -7.87 -21.89
C ASN A 222 -4.83 -8.79 -22.24
N ASP A 223 -5.21 -8.86 -23.51
CA ASP A 223 -6.30 -9.72 -23.96
C ASP A 223 -6.01 -11.23 -23.75
N GLY A 224 -4.73 -11.59 -23.65
CA GLY A 224 -4.27 -12.95 -23.34
C GLY A 224 -4.10 -13.23 -21.84
N TYR A 225 -4.68 -12.41 -20.96
CA TYR A 225 -4.57 -12.62 -19.52
C TYR A 225 -5.16 -13.97 -19.10
N TRP A 226 -4.45 -14.70 -18.25
CA TRP A 226 -4.80 -16.07 -17.89
C TRP A 226 -6.18 -16.19 -17.20
N ASP A 227 -6.61 -15.20 -16.43
CA ASP A 227 -7.93 -15.13 -15.83
C ASP A 227 -8.88 -14.35 -16.76
N GLN A 228 -9.52 -15.07 -17.66
CA GLN A 228 -10.42 -14.48 -18.66
C GLN A 228 -11.62 -13.74 -18.05
N SER A 229 -11.99 -14.03 -16.79
CA SER A 229 -13.03 -13.30 -16.06
C SER A 229 -12.59 -11.92 -15.60
N ARG A 230 -11.28 -11.66 -15.59
CA ARG A 230 -10.61 -10.43 -15.15
C ARG A 230 -9.79 -9.75 -16.24
N VAL A 231 -10.02 -10.08 -17.50
CA VAL A 231 -9.47 -9.26 -18.59
C VAL A 231 -9.99 -7.83 -18.43
N PRO A 232 -9.11 -6.80 -18.42
CA PRO A 232 -9.53 -5.42 -18.17
C PRO A 232 -10.61 -4.94 -19.13
N LYS A 233 -11.56 -4.19 -18.61
CA LYS A 233 -12.55 -3.50 -19.44
C LYS A 233 -11.99 -2.24 -20.08
N LEU A 234 -10.99 -1.60 -19.45
CA LEU A 234 -10.25 -0.47 -20.03
C LEU A 234 -9.36 -0.94 -21.17
N ASP A 235 -9.23 -0.12 -22.22
CA ASP A 235 -8.23 -0.33 -23.28
C ASP A 235 -6.85 0.13 -22.82
N LYS A 236 -6.81 1.26 -22.06
CA LYS A 236 -5.58 1.90 -21.59
C LYS A 236 -5.75 2.53 -20.22
N MET A 237 -4.65 2.56 -19.47
CA MET A 237 -4.49 3.35 -18.28
C MET A 237 -3.22 4.19 -18.40
N VAL A 238 -3.30 5.49 -18.16
CA VAL A 238 -2.17 6.42 -18.22
C VAL A 238 -1.91 6.96 -16.82
N LEU A 239 -0.73 6.71 -16.30
CA LEU A 239 -0.26 7.16 -14.99
C LEU A 239 0.58 8.42 -15.19
N ILE A 240 0.27 9.50 -14.46
CA ILE A 240 0.92 10.79 -14.61
C ILE A 240 1.36 11.28 -13.22
N PRO A 241 2.68 11.38 -12.96
CA PRO A 241 3.18 11.96 -11.71
C PRO A 241 2.77 13.43 -11.60
N MET A 242 2.09 13.78 -10.51
CA MET A 242 1.70 15.15 -10.16
C MET A 242 1.76 15.31 -8.64
N PRO A 243 2.94 15.51 -8.05
CA PRO A 243 3.09 15.55 -6.59
C PRO A 243 2.31 16.69 -5.92
N GLU A 244 2.10 17.81 -6.62
CA GLU A 244 1.40 18.97 -6.07
C GLU A 244 -0.12 18.81 -6.12
N ALA A 245 -0.80 18.87 -4.97
CA ALA A 245 -2.23 18.65 -4.86
C ALA A 245 -3.08 19.65 -5.66
N THR A 246 -2.65 20.92 -5.73
CA THR A 246 -3.31 21.98 -6.53
C THR A 246 -3.20 21.72 -8.03
N THR A 247 -2.06 21.19 -8.49
CA THR A 247 -1.87 20.79 -9.90
C THR A 247 -2.77 19.61 -10.25
N ARG A 248 -2.86 18.58 -9.38
CA ARG A 248 -3.81 17.47 -9.58
C ARG A 248 -5.26 17.96 -9.67
N LEU A 249 -5.65 18.86 -8.76
CA LEU A 249 -6.99 19.44 -8.76
C LEU A 249 -7.31 20.19 -10.06
N ALA A 250 -6.36 21.00 -10.54
CA ALA A 250 -6.52 21.75 -11.81
C ALA A 250 -6.64 20.77 -13.00
N ALA A 251 -5.82 19.73 -13.04
CA ALA A 251 -5.86 18.71 -14.09
C ALA A 251 -7.20 17.95 -14.12
N LEU A 252 -7.77 17.62 -12.95
CA LEU A 252 -9.08 16.97 -12.86
C LEU A 252 -10.20 17.90 -13.37
N ARG A 253 -10.21 19.17 -12.91
CA ARG A 253 -11.23 20.15 -13.31
C ARG A 253 -11.19 20.50 -14.80
N SER A 254 -10.01 20.50 -15.40
CA SER A 254 -9.85 20.75 -16.85
C SER A 254 -10.12 19.53 -17.73
N GLY A 255 -10.33 18.34 -17.15
CA GLY A 255 -10.47 17.09 -17.89
C GLY A 255 -9.16 16.55 -18.47
N GLN A 256 -8.01 17.06 -18.02
CA GLN A 256 -6.71 16.51 -18.38
C GLN A 256 -6.51 15.10 -17.80
N VAL A 257 -7.06 14.85 -16.61
CA VAL A 257 -7.10 13.53 -15.96
C VAL A 257 -8.53 13.20 -15.53
N ASP A 258 -8.79 11.92 -15.34
CA ASP A 258 -10.10 11.37 -14.96
C ASP A 258 -10.17 11.03 -13.47
N TRP A 259 -9.00 10.87 -12.85
CA TRP A 259 -8.84 10.45 -11.47
C TRP A 259 -7.62 11.14 -10.85
N ILE A 260 -7.77 11.65 -9.64
CA ILE A 260 -6.66 12.13 -8.83
C ILE A 260 -6.62 11.39 -7.50
N GLU A 261 -5.42 11.01 -7.08
CA GLU A 261 -5.15 10.56 -5.71
C GLU A 261 -5.09 11.78 -4.78
N VAL A 262 -5.57 11.62 -3.55
CA VAL A 262 -5.50 12.63 -2.49
C VAL A 262 -5.94 14.04 -2.96
N PRO A 263 -7.26 14.24 -3.20
CA PRO A 263 -7.77 15.59 -3.53
C PRO A 263 -7.52 16.55 -2.34
N PRO A 264 -7.25 17.84 -2.59
CA PRO A 264 -7.16 18.83 -1.52
C PRO A 264 -8.44 18.83 -0.67
N PRO A 265 -8.34 18.75 0.66
CA PRO A 265 -9.52 18.67 1.53
C PRO A 265 -10.50 19.84 1.39
N ASP A 266 -9.99 21.04 1.24
CA ASP A 266 -10.77 22.27 1.03
C ASP A 266 -11.53 22.28 -0.31
N ALA A 267 -11.05 21.56 -1.31
CA ALA A 267 -11.70 21.43 -2.61
C ALA A 267 -12.85 20.41 -2.64
N VAL A 268 -12.93 19.49 -1.65
CA VAL A 268 -13.91 18.38 -1.64
C VAL A 268 -15.36 18.86 -1.76
N PRO A 269 -15.85 19.88 -1.02
CA PRO A 269 -17.22 20.36 -1.18
C PRO A 269 -17.50 20.88 -2.59
N SER A 270 -16.57 21.63 -3.17
CA SER A 270 -16.73 22.21 -4.52
C SER A 270 -16.62 21.14 -5.63
N LEU A 271 -15.81 20.10 -5.44
CA LEU A 271 -15.74 18.96 -6.35
C LEU A 271 -17.06 18.17 -6.37
N LYS A 272 -17.62 17.87 -5.18
CA LYS A 272 -18.94 17.21 -5.07
C LYS A 272 -20.04 18.05 -5.74
N ALA A 273 -20.06 19.35 -5.50
CA ALA A 273 -21.02 20.26 -6.13
C ALA A 273 -20.88 20.32 -7.67
N ALA A 274 -19.66 20.14 -8.18
CA ALA A 274 -19.38 20.08 -9.62
C ALA A 274 -19.63 18.69 -10.25
N GLY A 275 -20.10 17.70 -9.46
CA GLY A 275 -20.45 16.36 -9.93
C GLY A 275 -19.28 15.37 -10.03
N PHE A 276 -18.15 15.67 -9.39
CA PHE A 276 -17.08 14.69 -9.21
C PHE A 276 -17.41 13.72 -8.07
N GLU A 277 -17.00 12.48 -8.22
CA GLU A 277 -17.12 11.46 -7.16
C GLU A 277 -15.92 11.55 -6.21
N ILE A 278 -16.20 11.65 -4.92
CA ILE A 278 -15.18 11.55 -3.86
C ILE A 278 -15.35 10.20 -3.21
N VAL A 279 -14.35 9.34 -3.39
CA VAL A 279 -14.37 7.98 -2.85
C VAL A 279 -13.36 7.88 -1.72
N THR A 280 -13.82 7.33 -0.59
CA THR A 280 -13.00 7.03 0.59
C THR A 280 -13.35 5.64 1.11
N ASN A 281 -12.42 4.99 1.77
CA ASN A 281 -12.68 3.81 2.59
C ASN A 281 -11.57 3.65 3.63
N SER A 282 -11.90 3.07 4.77
CA SER A 282 -10.91 2.63 5.74
C SER A 282 -10.07 1.49 5.16
N TYR A 283 -8.82 1.39 5.56
CA TYR A 283 -7.92 0.31 5.17
C TYR A 283 -6.77 0.20 6.19
N PRO A 284 -6.01 -0.89 6.20
CA PRO A 284 -4.90 -1.06 7.13
C PRO A 284 -3.80 -0.01 6.93
N HIS A 285 -3.95 1.16 7.55
CA HIS A 285 -3.07 2.31 7.42
C HIS A 285 -2.97 3.08 8.73
N VAL A 286 -1.82 3.68 8.96
CA VAL A 286 -1.62 4.69 9.99
C VAL A 286 -0.58 5.71 9.50
N TRP A 287 -0.77 6.98 9.87
CA TRP A 287 0.14 8.07 9.60
C TRP A 287 0.73 8.58 10.92
N PRO A 288 1.81 7.97 11.43
CA PRO A 288 2.43 8.28 12.70
C PRO A 288 3.66 9.18 12.55
N TRP A 289 4.17 9.63 13.70
CA TRP A 289 5.61 9.84 13.86
C TRP A 289 6.19 8.58 14.50
N VAL A 290 7.14 7.96 13.82
CA VAL A 290 7.94 6.85 14.36
C VAL A 290 9.05 7.45 15.19
N LEU A 291 9.05 7.21 16.50
CA LEU A 291 9.96 7.84 17.46
C LEU A 291 11.31 7.09 17.49
N ASN A 292 12.43 7.79 17.45
CA ASN A 292 13.76 7.19 17.47
C ASN A 292 14.19 6.81 18.90
N LEU A 293 13.96 5.58 19.30
CA LEU A 293 14.36 5.03 20.61
C LEU A 293 15.79 4.48 20.59
N GLY A 294 16.45 4.46 19.44
CA GLY A 294 17.84 4.08 19.31
C GLY A 294 18.83 5.11 19.90
N LYS A 295 18.33 6.28 20.37
CA LYS A 295 19.10 7.29 21.09
C LYS A 295 18.82 7.17 22.59
N PRO A 296 19.72 6.60 23.42
CA PRO A 296 19.48 6.41 24.85
C PRO A 296 19.22 7.71 25.62
N ASP A 297 19.86 8.80 25.20
CA ASP A 297 19.72 10.15 25.80
C ASP A 297 18.78 11.03 24.96
N GLY A 298 18.04 10.46 24.02
CA GLY A 298 17.12 11.18 23.15
C GLY A 298 15.82 11.56 23.86
N PRO A 299 15.02 12.46 23.26
CA PRO A 299 13.80 12.97 23.88
C PRO A 299 12.75 11.89 24.15
N TRP A 300 12.83 10.76 23.43
CA TRP A 300 11.86 9.68 23.52
C TRP A 300 12.28 8.49 24.40
N ALA A 301 13.43 8.59 25.10
CA ALA A 301 13.89 7.52 25.97
C ALA A 301 12.90 7.23 27.12
N ASP A 302 12.30 8.29 27.68
CA ASP A 302 11.30 8.18 28.75
C ASP A 302 9.89 7.93 28.19
N ALA A 303 9.25 6.83 28.58
CA ALA A 303 7.90 6.48 28.18
C ALA A 303 6.85 7.55 28.57
N ARG A 304 7.08 8.31 29.65
CA ARG A 304 6.18 9.41 30.04
C ARG A 304 6.15 10.50 28.99
N VAL A 305 7.29 10.82 28.35
CA VAL A 305 7.38 11.79 27.26
C VAL A 305 6.66 11.27 26.01
N ARG A 306 6.80 9.98 25.70
CA ARG A 306 6.11 9.35 24.56
C ARG A 306 4.58 9.31 24.75
N ARG A 307 4.11 9.07 25.98
CA ARG A 307 2.69 9.17 26.31
C ARG A 307 2.20 10.61 26.28
N ALA A 308 3.00 11.55 26.82
CA ALA A 308 2.64 12.97 26.85
C ALA A 308 2.41 13.53 25.43
N ILE A 309 3.26 13.22 24.45
CA ILE A 309 3.05 13.71 23.08
C ILE A 309 1.75 13.13 22.47
N ASN A 310 1.41 11.88 22.81
CA ASN A 310 0.16 11.26 22.37
C ASN A 310 -1.07 11.93 23.02
N TYR A 311 -1.03 12.32 24.31
CA TYR A 311 -2.11 13.06 24.97
C TYR A 311 -2.21 14.52 24.49
N CYS A 312 -1.09 15.16 24.12
CA CYS A 312 -1.11 16.52 23.64
C CYS A 312 -1.66 16.67 22.21
N THR A 313 -1.75 15.59 21.45
CA THR A 313 -2.12 15.65 20.02
C THR A 313 -3.63 15.77 19.83
N ASN A 314 -4.07 16.91 19.29
CA ASN A 314 -5.46 17.18 18.93
C ASN A 314 -5.79 16.56 17.56
N ARG A 315 -6.15 15.30 17.55
CA ARG A 315 -6.46 14.51 16.35
C ARG A 315 -7.74 14.97 15.66
N GLU A 316 -8.75 15.33 16.45
CA GLU A 316 -10.03 15.81 15.93
C GLU A 316 -9.87 17.14 15.16
N GLY A 317 -9.03 18.03 15.67
CA GLY A 317 -8.69 19.26 14.96
C GLY A 317 -7.96 18.98 13.64
N LEU A 318 -7.08 17.97 13.61
CA LEU A 318 -6.41 17.57 12.36
C LEU A 318 -7.39 16.91 11.36
N VAL A 319 -8.32 16.09 11.82
CA VAL A 319 -9.41 15.53 10.99
C VAL A 319 -10.29 16.63 10.41
N THR A 320 -10.56 17.68 11.19
CA THR A 320 -11.28 18.87 10.72
C THR A 320 -10.50 19.59 9.62
N LEU A 321 -9.18 19.78 9.78
CA LEU A 321 -8.29 20.33 8.75
C LEU A 321 -8.36 19.50 7.45
N LEU A 322 -8.45 18.19 7.58
CA LEU A 322 -8.54 17.25 6.46
C LEU A 322 -9.97 17.08 5.92
N ASN A 323 -10.94 17.84 6.41
CA ASN A 323 -12.34 17.80 5.98
C ASN A 323 -12.93 16.38 5.99
N GLY A 324 -12.59 15.58 7.02
CA GLY A 324 -13.08 14.21 7.20
C GLY A 324 -12.45 13.15 6.26
N LEU A 325 -11.34 13.46 5.58
CA LEU A 325 -10.62 12.50 4.73
C LEU A 325 -9.70 11.56 5.50
N ALA A 326 -9.72 11.61 6.83
CA ALA A 326 -8.99 10.75 7.74
C ALA A 326 -9.81 10.49 9.01
N GLU A 327 -9.41 9.52 9.82
CA GLU A 327 -9.94 9.21 11.13
C GLU A 327 -8.84 9.32 12.20
N PRO A 328 -9.17 9.69 13.47
CA PRO A 328 -8.19 9.74 14.54
C PRO A 328 -7.55 8.38 14.78
N ALA A 329 -6.22 8.32 14.88
CA ALA A 329 -5.49 7.12 15.26
C ALA A 329 -4.95 7.24 16.70
N VAL A 330 -5.28 6.27 17.54
CA VAL A 330 -4.78 6.13 18.91
C VAL A 330 -4.04 4.79 19.13
N GLY A 331 -3.72 4.14 18.05
CA GLY A 331 -3.00 2.88 17.92
C GLY A 331 -2.75 2.58 16.44
N ILE A 332 -2.30 1.39 16.13
CA ILE A 332 -2.10 0.95 14.75
C ILE A 332 -3.36 0.36 14.11
N TYR A 333 -4.34 -0.02 14.93
CA TYR A 333 -5.67 -0.42 14.49
C TYR A 333 -6.67 0.70 14.70
N HIS A 334 -7.74 0.73 13.91
CA HIS A 334 -8.91 1.55 14.18
C HIS A 334 -9.56 1.13 15.49
N LYS A 335 -10.19 2.05 16.23
CA LYS A 335 -10.89 1.71 17.50
C LYS A 335 -12.01 0.69 17.31
N SER A 336 -12.63 0.65 16.14
CA SER A 336 -13.67 -0.30 15.77
C SER A 336 -13.15 -1.68 15.37
N ASP A 337 -11.84 -1.82 15.19
CA ASP A 337 -11.21 -3.07 14.77
C ASP A 337 -11.26 -4.10 15.91
N PRO A 338 -11.65 -5.36 15.66
CA PRO A 338 -11.71 -6.41 16.68
C PRO A 338 -10.36 -6.72 17.34
N TYR A 339 -9.24 -6.28 16.73
CA TYR A 339 -7.90 -6.45 17.26
C TYR A 339 -7.38 -5.25 18.06
N PHE A 340 -8.17 -4.18 18.23
CA PHE A 340 -7.75 -3.01 18.99
C PHE A 340 -7.44 -3.33 20.47
N GLY A 341 -8.22 -4.21 21.10
CA GLY A 341 -8.04 -4.59 22.50
C GLY A 341 -8.52 -3.51 23.50
N GLN A 342 -7.94 -3.53 24.70
CA GLN A 342 -8.26 -2.63 25.81
C GLN A 342 -6.96 -2.05 26.42
N PRO A 343 -6.21 -1.22 25.69
CA PRO A 343 -4.99 -0.62 26.23
C PRO A 343 -5.31 0.26 27.46
N ARG A 344 -4.37 0.33 28.40
CA ARG A 344 -4.51 1.17 29.61
C ARG A 344 -4.50 2.65 29.24
N GLU A 345 -3.68 3.02 28.26
CA GLU A 345 -3.58 4.40 27.78
C GLU A 345 -4.68 4.67 26.74
N GLN A 346 -5.53 5.64 27.06
CA GLN A 346 -6.64 6.07 26.21
C GLN A 346 -6.35 7.48 25.69
N TYR A 347 -5.64 7.58 24.55
CA TYR A 347 -5.14 8.85 24.00
C TYR A 347 -6.24 9.75 23.43
N GLY A 348 -7.04 10.38 24.30
CA GLY A 348 -7.81 11.58 23.98
C GLY A 348 -6.89 12.81 23.96
N TYR A 349 -7.41 13.95 23.47
CA TYR A 349 -6.73 15.23 23.61
C TYR A 349 -6.83 15.71 25.07
N ASP A 350 -5.73 15.63 25.80
CA ASP A 350 -5.63 15.99 27.22
C ASP A 350 -4.29 16.71 27.48
N PRO A 351 -4.21 18.02 27.17
CA PRO A 351 -3.00 18.80 27.38
C PRO A 351 -2.55 18.88 28.86
N ASP A 352 -3.48 18.81 29.81
CA ASP A 352 -3.15 18.89 31.22
C ASP A 352 -2.47 17.60 31.70
N LYS A 353 -2.97 16.45 31.30
CA LYS A 353 -2.31 15.15 31.52
C LYS A 353 -0.93 15.11 30.83
N ALA A 354 -0.84 15.62 29.62
CA ALA A 354 0.44 15.70 28.91
C ALA A 354 1.49 16.53 29.69
N LYS A 355 1.10 17.72 30.16
CA LYS A 355 1.97 18.60 30.96
C LYS A 355 2.35 17.96 32.30
N ALA A 356 1.43 17.23 32.95
CA ALA A 356 1.72 16.51 34.20
C ALA A 356 2.80 15.44 33.99
N LEU A 357 2.65 14.60 32.93
CA LEU A 357 3.63 13.58 32.59
C LEU A 357 5.01 14.19 32.23
N LEU A 358 5.03 15.32 31.53
CA LEU A 358 6.27 16.02 31.19
C LEU A 358 6.96 16.60 32.44
N LYS A 359 6.19 17.16 33.35
CA LYS A 359 6.71 17.66 34.64
C LYS A 359 7.34 16.53 35.46
N GLU A 360 6.71 15.37 35.54
CA GLU A 360 7.27 14.18 36.19
C GLU A 360 8.56 13.69 35.51
N ALA A 361 8.68 13.89 34.19
CA ALA A 361 9.88 13.57 33.41
C ALA A 361 10.95 14.68 33.43
N GLY A 362 10.73 15.80 34.16
CA GLY A 362 11.68 16.90 34.32
C GLY A 362 11.65 17.92 33.18
N TYR A 363 10.56 18.02 32.44
CA TYR A 363 10.32 19.01 31.38
C TYR A 363 9.24 20.02 31.77
N GLY A 364 9.24 21.17 31.12
CA GLY A 364 8.31 22.27 31.41
C GLY A 364 8.56 23.48 30.51
N PRO A 365 7.94 24.63 30.81
CA PRO A 365 8.08 25.84 30.00
C PRO A 365 9.53 26.32 29.83
N ASP A 366 10.35 26.22 30.90
CA ASP A 366 11.75 26.65 30.87
C ASP A 366 12.70 25.56 30.31
N LYS A 367 12.22 24.33 30.18
CA LYS A 367 12.96 23.20 29.63
C LYS A 367 12.04 22.36 28.78
N PRO A 368 11.70 22.84 27.57
CA PRO A 368 10.81 22.09 26.66
C PRO A 368 11.49 20.83 26.12
N VAL A 369 10.68 19.87 25.69
CA VAL A 369 11.16 18.70 24.93
C VAL A 369 11.51 19.17 23.53
N LYS A 370 12.80 19.14 23.20
CA LYS A 370 13.29 19.50 21.85
C LYS A 370 13.42 18.25 20.99
N ALA A 371 12.82 18.27 19.81
CA ALA A 371 12.93 17.17 18.86
C ALA A 371 12.94 17.66 17.41
N LYS A 372 13.73 16.99 16.58
CA LYS A 372 13.76 17.20 15.13
C LYS A 372 13.10 16.02 14.43
N VAL A 373 12.11 16.29 13.59
CA VAL A 373 11.32 15.28 12.88
C VAL A 373 11.59 15.36 11.38
N MET A 374 11.95 14.25 10.75
CA MET A 374 12.03 14.18 9.29
C MET A 374 10.64 14.05 8.72
N ILE A 375 10.29 14.93 7.76
CA ILE A 375 9.03 14.93 7.04
C ILE A 375 9.28 15.03 5.54
N SER A 376 8.40 14.42 4.74
CA SER A 376 8.49 14.53 3.28
C SER A 376 7.63 15.67 2.74
N THR A 377 7.99 16.19 1.57
CA THR A 377 7.16 17.20 0.86
C THR A 377 5.91 16.58 0.23
N SER A 378 5.96 15.30 -0.13
CA SER A 378 4.89 14.52 -0.75
C SER A 378 5.21 13.02 -0.62
N GLY A 379 4.41 12.15 -1.16
CA GLY A 379 4.71 10.72 -1.24
C GLY A 379 3.49 9.82 -1.09
N SER A 380 3.73 8.53 -1.25
CA SER A 380 2.70 7.50 -1.19
C SER A 380 1.97 7.50 0.15
N GLY A 381 0.65 7.75 0.16
CA GLY A 381 -0.18 7.78 1.37
C GLY A 381 0.09 8.93 2.34
N GLN A 382 0.95 9.88 1.99
CA GLN A 382 1.34 10.97 2.90
C GLN A 382 0.26 12.05 3.07
N MET A 383 -0.82 12.00 2.31
CA MET A 383 -1.88 13.03 2.31
C MET A 383 -1.30 14.44 2.06
N LEU A 384 -1.37 15.34 3.03
CA LEU A 384 -0.81 16.70 2.99
C LEU A 384 0.27 16.85 4.07
N PRO A 385 1.48 16.28 3.90
CA PRO A 385 2.42 16.14 5.00
C PRO A 385 2.89 17.48 5.58
N LEU A 386 3.08 18.52 4.77
CA LEU A 386 3.54 19.81 5.28
C LEU A 386 2.46 20.50 6.14
N PRO A 387 1.23 20.76 5.67
CA PRO A 387 0.20 21.38 6.51
C PRO A 387 -0.16 20.57 7.75
N MET A 388 -0.17 19.22 7.63
CA MET A 388 -0.48 18.36 8.76
C MET A 388 0.60 18.43 9.84
N ASN A 389 1.88 18.43 9.47
CA ASN A 389 2.98 18.54 10.42
C ASN A 389 3.07 19.97 11.03
N GLU A 390 2.79 21.01 10.25
CA GLU A 390 2.70 22.38 10.77
C GLU A 390 1.59 22.51 11.82
N TYR A 391 0.42 21.92 11.56
CA TYR A 391 -0.66 21.85 12.55
C TYR A 391 -0.20 21.17 13.84
N LEU A 392 0.46 20.01 13.73
CA LEU A 392 0.99 19.27 14.89
C LEU A 392 2.04 20.09 15.65
N GLN A 393 2.95 20.76 14.95
CA GLN A 393 3.96 21.61 15.58
C GLN A 393 3.33 22.72 16.43
N GLN A 394 2.29 23.39 15.90
CA GLN A 394 1.59 24.44 16.66
C GLN A 394 0.82 23.85 17.87
N ASN A 395 0.11 22.75 17.67
CA ASN A 395 -0.64 22.08 18.72
C ASN A 395 0.28 21.58 19.86
N LEU A 396 1.40 20.94 19.54
CA LEU A 396 2.32 20.36 20.50
C LEU A 396 3.09 21.43 21.32
N LYS A 397 3.23 22.63 20.77
CA LYS A 397 3.87 23.75 21.47
C LYS A 397 3.16 24.11 22.77
N ASP A 398 1.83 23.94 22.81
CA ASP A 398 1.02 24.22 24.00
C ASP A 398 1.32 23.28 25.17
N CYS A 399 1.96 22.14 24.91
CA CYS A 399 2.40 21.16 25.91
C CYS A 399 3.92 21.12 26.08
N TYR A 400 4.63 22.19 25.79
CA TYR A 400 6.09 22.31 25.99
C TYR A 400 6.93 21.41 25.07
N PHE A 401 6.43 21.07 23.86
CA PHE A 401 7.25 20.47 22.82
C PHE A 401 7.76 21.56 21.88
N ASP A 402 9.06 21.58 21.65
CA ASP A 402 9.77 22.46 20.70
C ASP A 402 10.23 21.60 19.52
N ILE A 403 9.37 21.52 18.50
CA ILE A 403 9.54 20.64 17.35
C ILE A 403 10.15 21.44 16.18
N SER A 404 11.17 20.87 15.55
CA SER A 404 11.72 21.35 14.27
C SER A 404 11.63 20.26 13.20
N PHE A 405 11.66 20.66 11.93
CA PHE A 405 11.55 19.71 10.82
C PHE A 405 12.82 19.65 9.97
N GLU A 406 13.16 18.43 9.57
CA GLU A 406 14.07 18.10 8.48
C GLU A 406 13.19 17.76 7.27
N VAL A 407 13.00 18.71 6.36
CA VAL A 407 12.12 18.54 5.19
C VAL A 407 12.93 17.93 4.05
N VAL A 408 12.47 16.78 3.54
CA VAL A 408 13.14 16.01 2.48
C VAL A 408 12.18 15.62 1.37
N ASP A 409 12.73 15.20 0.23
CA ASP A 409 11.93 14.51 -0.79
C ASP A 409 11.60 13.06 -0.36
N TRP A 410 10.60 12.45 -1.05
CA TRP A 410 10.14 11.11 -0.72
C TRP A 410 11.22 10.02 -0.85
N GLY A 411 12.08 10.11 -1.86
CA GLY A 411 13.17 9.15 -2.06
C GLY A 411 14.17 9.18 -0.89
N THR A 412 14.56 10.38 -0.46
CA THR A 412 15.41 10.59 0.71
C THR A 412 14.77 10.05 1.99
N MET A 413 13.45 10.26 2.18
CA MET A 413 12.68 9.68 3.30
C MET A 413 12.79 8.15 3.31
N LEU A 414 12.55 7.50 2.18
CA LEU A 414 12.63 6.04 2.07
C LEU A 414 14.04 5.51 2.34
N VAL A 415 15.08 6.21 1.90
CA VAL A 415 16.47 5.86 2.24
C VAL A 415 16.70 5.96 3.75
N GLY A 416 16.24 7.03 4.39
CA GLY A 416 16.33 7.19 5.85
C GLY A 416 15.66 6.05 6.60
N MET A 417 14.47 5.65 6.18
CA MET A 417 13.68 4.56 6.81
C MET A 417 14.29 3.16 6.65
N ARG A 418 15.07 2.92 5.60
CA ARG A 418 15.73 1.62 5.34
C ARG A 418 17.09 1.49 6.04
N ASN A 419 17.53 2.54 6.71
CA ASN A 419 18.83 2.59 7.41
C ASN A 419 18.62 2.78 8.91
N PRO A 420 19.62 2.42 9.75
CA PRO A 420 19.52 2.59 11.20
C PRO A 420 19.18 4.04 11.59
N PRO A 421 18.29 4.25 12.59
CA PRO A 421 17.85 5.58 13.00
C PRO A 421 18.95 6.45 13.59
N THR A 422 20.07 5.86 13.99
CA THR A 422 21.29 6.55 14.46
C THR A 422 22.34 6.72 13.36
N GLY A 423 22.09 6.17 12.15
CA GLY A 423 22.99 6.26 11.01
C GLY A 423 22.95 7.63 10.31
N PRO A 424 23.92 7.90 9.41
CA PRO A 424 24.01 9.20 8.73
C PRO A 424 22.82 9.50 7.81
N GLN A 425 22.17 8.48 7.24
CA GLN A 425 20.99 8.63 6.38
C GLN A 425 19.77 9.16 7.13
N SER A 426 19.73 8.97 8.44
CA SER A 426 18.67 9.50 9.32
C SER A 426 18.91 10.96 9.73
N ARG A 427 20.01 11.60 9.28
CA ARG A 427 20.30 13.04 9.45
C ARG A 427 20.20 13.54 10.89
N GLY A 428 20.38 12.62 11.86
CA GLY A 428 20.33 12.93 13.28
C GLY A 428 18.94 13.28 13.82
N VAL A 429 17.86 12.96 13.11
CA VAL A 429 16.49 13.25 13.56
C VAL A 429 16.08 12.37 14.76
N ASP A 430 15.09 12.86 15.50
CA ASP A 430 14.53 12.19 16.68
C ASP A 430 13.24 11.43 16.34
N ALA A 431 12.63 11.72 15.21
CA ALA A 431 11.49 10.98 14.69
C ALA A 431 11.40 11.11 13.16
N VAL A 432 10.63 10.23 12.54
CA VAL A 432 10.22 10.37 11.14
C VAL A 432 8.70 10.30 11.03
N ASN A 433 8.13 11.15 10.20
CA ASN A 433 6.73 11.08 9.83
C ASN A 433 6.59 10.32 8.51
N ILE A 434 5.86 9.23 8.53
CA ILE A 434 5.68 8.39 7.34
C ILE A 434 4.31 7.73 7.32
N SER A 435 3.75 7.56 6.13
CA SER A 435 2.57 6.74 5.88
C SER A 435 2.95 5.26 5.89
N LEU A 436 2.23 4.45 6.68
CA LEU A 436 2.47 3.02 6.81
C LEU A 436 1.17 2.24 6.55
N ALA A 437 1.19 1.42 5.51
CA ALA A 437 0.08 0.53 5.15
C ALA A 437 0.52 -0.94 5.19
N HIS A 438 -0.44 -1.84 5.43
CA HIS A 438 -0.21 -3.27 5.55
C HIS A 438 -1.27 -4.08 4.86
N GLY A 439 -0.91 -5.35 4.55
CA GLY A 439 -1.82 -6.30 3.96
C GLY A 439 -2.62 -7.10 4.97
N THR A 440 -2.01 -7.51 6.08
CA THR A 440 -2.67 -8.33 7.11
C THR A 440 -2.56 -7.70 8.49
N GLU A 441 -3.46 -8.07 9.38
CA GLU A 441 -3.46 -7.60 10.78
C GLU A 441 -2.15 -7.93 11.48
N PHE A 442 -1.58 -9.09 11.17
CA PHE A 442 -0.38 -9.58 11.82
C PHE A 442 0.92 -9.02 11.22
N SER A 443 0.98 -8.81 9.91
CA SER A 443 2.19 -8.29 9.25
C SER A 443 2.61 -6.90 9.77
N ARG A 444 1.69 -6.13 10.34
CA ARG A 444 2.00 -4.86 11.02
C ARG A 444 2.96 -5.06 12.18
N PHE A 445 2.74 -6.09 12.99
CA PHE A 445 3.58 -6.39 14.14
C PHE A 445 4.98 -6.83 13.72
N THR A 446 5.05 -7.84 12.86
CA THR A 446 6.32 -8.43 12.45
C THR A 446 7.18 -7.46 11.65
N THR A 447 6.57 -6.59 10.86
CA THR A 447 7.32 -5.64 10.02
C THR A 447 7.88 -4.46 10.82
N PHE A 448 7.11 -3.88 11.77
CA PHE A 448 7.47 -2.58 12.34
C PHE A 448 7.77 -2.58 13.82
N PHE A 449 7.51 -3.67 14.54
CA PHE A 449 7.64 -3.66 16.01
C PHE A 449 8.49 -4.80 16.55
N LEU A 450 8.73 -5.86 15.77
CA LEU A 450 9.54 -6.98 16.25
C LEU A 450 10.99 -6.51 16.47
N SER A 451 11.60 -6.89 17.60
CA SER A 451 12.98 -6.50 17.93
C SER A 451 14.03 -7.06 16.96
N SER A 452 13.70 -8.14 16.23
CA SER A 452 14.55 -8.74 15.20
C SER A 452 14.50 -7.99 13.84
N THR A 453 13.60 -6.99 13.67
CA THR A 453 13.37 -6.31 12.39
C THR A 453 13.88 -4.87 12.35
N PHE A 454 14.93 -4.57 13.11
CA PHE A 454 15.63 -3.28 13.01
C PHE A 454 16.29 -3.10 11.64
N PRO A 455 16.26 -1.88 11.07
CA PRO A 455 17.01 -1.60 9.84
C PRO A 455 18.52 -1.89 9.98
N PRO A 456 19.16 -2.44 8.94
CA PRO A 456 18.66 -2.62 7.57
C PRO A 456 17.90 -3.94 7.34
N ASN A 457 17.73 -4.80 8.37
CA ASN A 457 17.13 -6.12 8.23
C ASN A 457 15.59 -6.12 8.24
N GLY A 458 14.96 -4.96 8.47
CA GLY A 458 13.51 -4.79 8.52
C GLY A 458 13.14 -3.31 8.65
N PHE A 459 11.93 -3.03 9.14
CA PHE A 459 11.37 -1.67 9.19
C PHE A 459 11.01 -1.17 10.59
N ASN A 460 11.47 -1.85 11.67
CA ASN A 460 11.33 -1.32 13.03
C ASN A 460 12.31 -0.16 13.25
N TRP A 461 12.08 0.94 12.53
CA TRP A 461 12.95 2.12 12.57
C TRP A 461 12.95 2.81 13.94
N ALA A 462 11.89 2.61 14.74
CA ALA A 462 11.88 3.09 16.12
C ALA A 462 13.02 2.49 16.96
N ASN A 463 13.61 1.37 16.56
CA ASN A 463 14.49 0.54 17.41
C ASN A 463 13.82 0.18 18.74
N TRP A 464 12.49 0.07 18.72
CA TRP A 464 11.74 -0.35 19.89
C TRP A 464 11.91 -1.85 20.13
N SER A 465 12.16 -2.23 21.36
CA SER A 465 12.28 -3.62 21.79
C SER A 465 11.46 -3.83 23.07
N ASN A 466 10.57 -4.79 23.03
CA ASN A 466 9.77 -5.16 24.19
C ASN A 466 9.63 -6.70 24.26
N PRO A 467 10.23 -7.36 25.26
CA PRO A 467 10.20 -8.82 25.37
C PRO A 467 8.79 -9.41 25.53
N GLU A 468 7.85 -8.70 26.16
CA GLU A 468 6.46 -9.12 26.27
C GLU A 468 5.79 -9.16 24.90
N PHE A 469 6.02 -8.12 24.10
CA PHE A 469 5.52 -8.05 22.73
C PHE A 469 6.10 -9.17 21.86
N ASP A 470 7.41 -9.37 21.88
CA ASP A 470 8.07 -10.42 21.10
C ASP A 470 7.55 -11.82 21.49
N ALA A 471 7.30 -12.07 22.79
CA ALA A 471 6.71 -13.31 23.26
C ALA A 471 5.26 -13.52 22.82
N LEU A 472 4.47 -12.44 22.69
CA LEU A 472 3.11 -12.52 22.15
C LEU A 472 3.12 -12.85 20.66
N VAL A 473 4.04 -12.23 19.89
CA VAL A 473 4.24 -12.54 18.47
C VAL A 473 4.63 -14.01 18.28
N ASP A 474 5.56 -14.53 19.09
CA ASP A 474 5.96 -15.95 19.04
C ASP A 474 4.77 -16.89 19.31
N LYS A 475 3.87 -16.55 20.24
CA LYS A 475 2.63 -17.32 20.47
C LYS A 475 1.69 -17.30 19.27
N ILE A 476 1.48 -16.12 18.66
CA ILE A 476 0.65 -15.97 17.45
C ILE A 476 1.20 -16.86 16.32
N GLU A 477 2.52 -16.85 16.13
CA GLU A 477 3.18 -17.61 15.06
C GLU A 477 3.05 -19.12 15.23
N LYS A 478 3.04 -19.61 16.47
CA LYS A 478 2.96 -21.03 16.80
C LYS A 478 1.54 -21.58 16.88
N SER A 479 0.55 -20.71 17.05
CA SER A 479 -0.85 -21.12 17.20
C SER A 479 -1.51 -21.37 15.85
N SER A 480 -2.41 -22.33 15.80
CA SER A 480 -3.37 -22.56 14.73
C SER A 480 -4.82 -22.31 15.17
N ASP A 481 -5.03 -21.91 16.42
CA ASP A 481 -6.34 -21.54 16.95
C ASP A 481 -6.64 -20.07 16.65
N PRO A 482 -7.66 -19.75 15.83
CA PRO A 482 -8.01 -18.39 15.49
C PRO A 482 -8.35 -17.51 16.70
N GLU A 483 -8.96 -18.07 17.74
CA GLU A 483 -9.36 -17.32 18.94
C GLU A 483 -8.12 -16.96 19.79
N GLU A 484 -7.19 -17.89 19.95
CA GLU A 484 -5.92 -17.65 20.61
C GLU A 484 -5.07 -16.63 19.85
N ILE A 485 -5.00 -16.73 18.52
CA ILE A 485 -4.34 -15.77 17.65
C ILE A 485 -4.94 -14.37 17.86
N ALA A 486 -6.25 -14.23 17.74
CA ALA A 486 -6.94 -12.96 17.91
C ALA A 486 -6.73 -12.35 19.32
N ALA A 487 -6.76 -13.19 20.36
CA ALA A 487 -6.51 -12.74 21.72
C ALA A 487 -5.08 -12.22 21.92
N ASN A 488 -4.08 -12.90 21.35
CA ASN A 488 -2.68 -12.49 21.44
C ASN A 488 -2.41 -11.25 20.56
N ILE A 489 -3.07 -11.08 19.40
CA ILE A 489 -3.01 -9.86 18.59
C ILE A 489 -3.51 -8.66 19.39
N ARG A 490 -4.67 -8.77 20.07
CA ARG A 490 -5.19 -7.70 20.93
C ARG A 490 -4.19 -7.30 22.03
N LYS A 491 -3.65 -8.28 22.75
CA LYS A 491 -2.63 -8.02 23.79
C LYS A 491 -1.37 -7.36 23.24
N ALA A 492 -0.88 -7.83 22.10
CA ALA A 492 0.29 -7.24 21.44
C ALA A 492 0.04 -5.78 21.06
N HIS A 493 -1.16 -5.46 20.56
CA HIS A 493 -1.55 -4.07 20.29
C HIS A 493 -1.65 -3.22 21.57
N GLU A 494 -2.21 -3.76 22.65
CA GLU A 494 -2.25 -3.09 23.95
C GLU A 494 -0.85 -2.70 24.43
N VAL A 495 0.13 -3.60 24.32
CA VAL A 495 1.55 -3.32 24.67
C VAL A 495 2.12 -2.17 23.82
N ILE A 496 1.84 -2.14 22.51
CA ILE A 496 2.30 -1.06 21.63
C ILE A 496 1.67 0.28 22.05
N VAL A 497 0.38 0.33 22.30
CA VAL A 497 -0.32 1.56 22.67
C VAL A 497 0.17 2.06 24.04
N ASP A 498 0.30 1.17 25.02
CA ASP A 498 0.72 1.50 26.38
C ASP A 498 2.16 1.99 26.47
N ASP A 499 3.08 1.49 25.65
CA ASP A 499 4.47 1.93 25.62
C ASP A 499 4.74 3.08 24.65
N ALA A 500 3.83 3.32 23.70
CA ALA A 500 3.85 4.44 22.77
C ALA A 500 5.18 4.62 21.99
N PRO A 501 5.68 3.60 21.26
CA PRO A 501 6.88 3.78 20.43
C PRO A 501 6.64 4.73 19.26
N TRP A 502 5.39 5.06 18.98
CA TRP A 502 4.94 6.00 17.96
C TRP A 502 4.02 7.07 18.54
N LEU A 503 4.06 8.25 17.95
CA LEU A 503 2.94 9.17 18.03
C LEU A 503 1.90 8.73 17.00
N PHE A 504 0.78 8.18 17.46
CA PHE A 504 -0.34 7.81 16.61
C PHE A 504 -1.15 9.05 16.27
N ILE A 505 -1.40 9.31 14.99
CA ILE A 505 -1.98 10.59 14.57
C ILE A 505 -3.32 10.37 13.87
N VAL A 506 -3.33 9.84 12.65
CA VAL A 506 -4.55 9.56 11.89
C VAL A 506 -4.42 8.28 11.07
N HIS A 507 -5.56 7.67 10.75
CA HIS A 507 -5.76 6.71 9.68
C HIS A 507 -6.29 7.46 8.46
N ASP A 508 -5.57 7.41 7.35
CA ASP A 508 -6.01 7.94 6.07
C ASP A 508 -7.17 7.09 5.52
N LEU A 509 -8.15 7.72 4.93
CA LEU A 509 -9.27 7.05 4.25
C LEU A 509 -9.04 6.82 2.75
N ASN A 510 -7.78 6.90 2.31
CA ASN A 510 -7.38 6.67 0.92
C ASN A 510 -8.23 7.46 -0.10
N PRO A 511 -8.36 8.80 0.06
CA PRO A 511 -9.31 9.59 -0.71
C PRO A 511 -8.92 9.73 -2.17
N ARG A 512 -9.91 9.61 -3.04
CA ARG A 512 -9.78 9.80 -4.49
C ARG A 512 -10.89 10.71 -4.99
N ALA A 513 -10.58 11.52 -5.98
CA ALA A 513 -11.60 12.26 -6.72
C ALA A 513 -11.60 11.82 -8.18
N MET A 514 -12.78 11.52 -8.71
CA MET A 514 -12.95 10.96 -10.04
C MET A 514 -14.03 11.70 -10.82
N THR A 515 -13.91 11.74 -12.15
CA THR A 515 -15.00 12.14 -13.02
C THR A 515 -16.14 11.11 -12.96
N LYS A 516 -17.37 11.55 -13.24
CA LYS A 516 -18.54 10.67 -13.29
C LYS A 516 -18.45 9.57 -14.38
N HIS A 517 -17.51 9.71 -15.30
CA HIS A 517 -17.27 8.75 -16.40
C HIS A 517 -16.47 7.51 -15.95
N VAL A 518 -15.79 7.57 -14.81
CA VAL A 518 -15.10 6.41 -14.24
C VAL A 518 -16.13 5.50 -13.57
N LYS A 519 -16.29 4.28 -14.06
CA LYS A 519 -17.25 3.31 -13.56
C LYS A 519 -16.59 2.01 -13.15
N GLY A 520 -17.25 1.24 -12.27
CA GLY A 520 -16.82 -0.10 -11.86
C GLY A 520 -15.70 -0.14 -10.82
N PHE A 521 -15.24 1.01 -10.32
CA PHE A 521 -14.27 1.04 -9.24
C PHE A 521 -14.87 0.55 -7.91
N VAL A 522 -14.14 -0.33 -7.22
CA VAL A 522 -14.44 -0.77 -5.86
C VAL A 522 -13.33 -0.28 -4.93
N SER A 523 -13.68 0.57 -3.97
CA SER A 523 -12.74 1.02 -2.94
C SER A 523 -12.61 -0.07 -1.88
N ALA A 524 -11.83 -1.12 -2.17
CA ALA A 524 -11.57 -2.19 -1.22
C ALA A 524 -10.86 -1.65 0.03
N GLN A 525 -11.04 -2.30 1.18
CA GLN A 525 -10.27 -2.00 2.40
C GLN A 525 -8.84 -2.56 2.26
N SER A 526 -8.10 -1.96 1.33
CA SER A 526 -6.72 -2.29 0.98
C SER A 526 -6.03 -1.10 0.37
N TRP A 527 -4.71 -1.06 0.44
CA TRP A 527 -3.91 -0.13 -0.35
C TRP A 527 -3.97 -0.46 -1.85
N PHE A 528 -4.08 -1.74 -2.20
CA PHE A 528 -4.15 -2.20 -3.58
C PHE A 528 -5.51 -1.89 -4.22
N GLN A 529 -5.53 -1.85 -5.55
CA GLN A 529 -6.73 -1.54 -6.34
C GLN A 529 -6.87 -2.55 -7.48
N ASP A 530 -8.10 -2.96 -7.77
CA ASP A 530 -8.43 -3.75 -8.95
C ASP A 530 -8.89 -2.84 -10.09
N PHE A 531 -8.04 -2.65 -11.09
CA PHE A 531 -8.35 -1.85 -12.28
C PHE A 531 -9.09 -2.64 -13.37
N THR A 532 -9.22 -3.97 -13.23
CA THR A 532 -9.80 -4.83 -14.27
C THR A 532 -11.30 -4.58 -14.50
N ARG A 533 -11.99 -4.11 -13.44
CA ARG A 533 -13.43 -3.85 -13.47
C ARG A 533 -13.80 -2.46 -13.96
N ILE A 534 -12.82 -1.56 -14.00
CA ILE A 534 -13.03 -0.15 -14.35
C ILE A 534 -13.27 -0.01 -15.85
N PHE A 535 -14.18 0.89 -16.22
CA PHE A 535 -14.44 1.28 -17.60
C PHE A 535 -14.85 2.75 -17.65
N MET A 536 -14.77 3.34 -18.85
CA MET A 536 -15.14 4.73 -19.09
C MET A 536 -16.51 4.78 -19.81
N GLU A 537 -17.44 5.63 -19.30
CA GLU A 537 -18.74 5.93 -19.92
C GLU A 537 -18.78 7.33 -20.49
#